data_33f1f6528e5d79b5757a73bda7e548a2
#
_entry.id   33f1f6528e5d79b5757a73bda7e548a2
#
_cell.length_a   1.000
_cell.length_b   1.000
_cell.length_c   1.000
_cell.angle_alpha   90.00
_cell.angle_beta   90.00
_cell.angle_gamma   90.00
#
_symmetry.space_group_name_H-M   'P 1'
#
loop_
_entity.id
_entity.type
_entity.pdbx_description
1 polymer ?
#
loop_
_entity_poly.entity_id
_entity_poly.type
_entity_poly.pdbx_seq_one_letter_code
_entity_poly.pdbx_strand_id
1 'polypeptide(L)'
;MLDICTDITGRKDLYEQNGLAVKAQIDKIKAQYAEADIQDGERKILLLRAASSFVKAKGSSGTVLGEMLCDMGCINIADSNTSLLENLSVEAIIWEELYHIFVVTMGSDTEAAKRSLENLMKENPALSTLDAVKNGRLHVMDKTLFNLKPNDRWAESYEILYEKLTEK
;
A
#
# COMPACT_ATOMS: atom_id res chain seq x y z
N MET A 1 1.55 -16.97 -15.51
CA MET A 1 2.89 -17.09 -16.15
C MET A 1 3.71 -18.23 -15.54
N LEU A 2 3.87 -18.34 -14.21
CA LEU A 2 4.61 -19.44 -13.58
C LEU A 2 4.06 -20.83 -13.98
N ASP A 3 2.75 -21.01 -14.01
CA ASP A 3 2.07 -22.24 -14.46
C ASP A 3 2.51 -22.65 -15.88
N ILE A 4 2.50 -21.71 -16.83
CA ILE A 4 2.95 -21.94 -18.21
C ILE A 4 4.44 -22.35 -18.26
N CYS A 5 5.30 -21.64 -17.52
CA CYS A 5 6.72 -21.96 -17.49
C CYS A 5 6.99 -23.36 -16.91
N THR A 6 6.26 -23.72 -15.86
CA THR A 6 6.40 -25.06 -15.23
C THR A 6 5.81 -26.19 -16.05
N ASP A 7 4.80 -25.90 -16.88
CA ASP A 7 4.30 -26.83 -17.89
C ASP A 7 5.35 -27.11 -18.97
N ILE A 8 5.94 -26.07 -19.54
CA ILE A 8 6.98 -26.21 -20.58
C ILE A 8 8.20 -26.99 -20.08
N THR A 9 8.59 -26.74 -18.82
CA THR A 9 9.80 -27.37 -18.23
C THR A 9 9.53 -28.70 -17.54
N GLY A 10 8.26 -29.16 -17.45
CA GLY A 10 7.86 -30.35 -16.72
C GLY A 10 8.03 -30.25 -15.19
N ARG A 11 8.18 -29.02 -14.64
CA ARG A 11 8.45 -28.76 -13.22
C ARG A 11 7.20 -28.24 -12.49
N LYS A 12 6.10 -29.02 -12.56
CA LYS A 12 4.84 -28.71 -11.85
C LYS A 12 5.04 -28.57 -10.33
N ASP A 13 5.97 -29.30 -9.76
CA ASP A 13 6.38 -29.19 -8.36
C ASP A 13 6.71 -27.73 -7.96
N LEU A 14 7.37 -26.98 -8.85
CA LEU A 14 7.70 -25.57 -8.61
C LEU A 14 6.47 -24.66 -8.66
N TYR A 15 5.46 -24.99 -9.48
CA TYR A 15 4.21 -24.24 -9.47
C TYR A 15 3.42 -24.47 -8.18
N GLU A 16 3.37 -25.72 -7.70
CA GLU A 16 2.72 -26.04 -6.43
C GLU A 16 3.40 -25.31 -5.26
N GLN A 17 4.71 -25.37 -5.21
CA GLN A 17 5.50 -24.78 -4.13
C GLN A 17 5.53 -23.24 -4.15
N ASN A 18 5.70 -22.62 -5.31
CA ASN A 18 5.94 -21.17 -5.43
C ASN A 18 4.72 -20.40 -5.99
N GLY A 19 3.69 -21.08 -6.42
CA GLY A 19 2.45 -20.49 -6.92
C GLY A 19 1.27 -20.77 -5.98
N LEU A 20 0.86 -22.04 -5.90
CA LEU A 20 -0.32 -22.42 -5.12
C LEU A 20 -0.12 -22.26 -3.62
N ALA A 21 1.07 -22.60 -3.07
CA ALA A 21 1.36 -22.45 -1.65
C ALA A 21 1.38 -20.96 -1.25
N VAL A 22 2.01 -20.10 -2.06
CA VAL A 22 2.02 -18.65 -1.83
C VAL A 22 0.60 -18.09 -1.90
N LYS A 23 -0.19 -18.50 -2.91
CA LYS A 23 -1.60 -18.11 -3.00
C LYS A 23 -2.39 -18.49 -1.76
N ALA A 24 -2.23 -19.72 -1.26
CA ALA A 24 -2.93 -20.21 -0.07
C ALA A 24 -2.56 -19.38 1.18
N GLN A 25 -1.30 -18.96 1.32
CA GLN A 25 -0.87 -18.07 2.40
C GLN A 25 -1.56 -16.70 2.29
N ILE A 26 -1.61 -16.10 1.11
CA ILE A 26 -2.29 -14.83 0.86
C ILE A 26 -3.79 -14.95 1.19
N ASP A 27 -4.47 -15.99 0.69
CA ASP A 27 -5.89 -16.22 0.96
C ASP A 27 -6.18 -16.36 2.46
N LYS A 28 -5.27 -17.02 3.22
CA LYS A 28 -5.36 -17.13 4.68
C LYS A 28 -5.23 -15.75 5.36
N ILE A 29 -4.26 -14.94 4.97
CA ILE A 29 -4.05 -13.59 5.53
C ILE A 29 -5.27 -12.70 5.27
N LYS A 30 -5.81 -12.75 4.05
CA LYS A 30 -7.03 -12.01 3.69
C LYS A 30 -8.23 -12.44 4.52
N ALA A 31 -8.40 -13.75 4.75
CA ALA A 31 -9.46 -14.27 5.60
C ALA A 31 -9.29 -13.79 7.06
N GLN A 32 -8.07 -13.83 7.60
CA GLN A 32 -7.77 -13.32 8.94
C GLN A 32 -8.10 -11.83 9.07
N TYR A 33 -7.78 -11.01 8.05
CA TYR A 33 -8.11 -9.59 8.04
C TYR A 33 -9.62 -9.34 7.94
N ALA A 34 -10.33 -10.14 7.15
CA ALA A 34 -11.79 -10.04 7.01
C ALA A 34 -12.54 -10.41 8.31
N GLU A 35 -11.97 -11.31 9.12
CA GLU A 35 -12.50 -11.72 10.44
C GLU A 35 -12.06 -10.78 11.57
N ALA A 36 -11.09 -9.89 11.34
CA ALA A 36 -10.62 -8.94 12.34
C ALA A 36 -11.70 -7.89 12.64
N ASP A 37 -11.79 -7.46 13.89
CA ASP A 37 -12.72 -6.40 14.34
C ASP A 37 -12.20 -5.02 13.90
N ILE A 38 -12.36 -4.74 12.61
CA ILE A 38 -11.94 -3.50 11.95
C ILE A 38 -13.17 -2.77 11.46
N GLN A 39 -13.38 -1.57 11.99
CA GLN A 39 -14.53 -0.74 11.64
C GLN A 39 -14.38 -0.16 10.22
N ASP A 40 -15.50 0.16 9.56
CA ASP A 40 -15.47 0.70 8.19
C ASP A 40 -14.63 1.97 8.06
N GLY A 41 -14.63 2.84 9.08
CA GLY A 41 -13.79 4.03 9.11
C GLY A 41 -12.29 3.73 9.15
N GLU A 42 -11.89 2.62 9.78
CA GLU A 42 -10.50 2.19 9.89
C GLU A 42 -9.95 1.62 8.56
N ARG A 43 -10.83 1.33 7.61
CA ARG A 43 -10.48 0.87 6.25
C ARG A 43 -10.15 2.01 5.29
N LYS A 44 -10.43 3.27 5.66
CA LYS A 44 -10.11 4.45 4.83
C LYS A 44 -8.62 4.73 4.83
N ILE A 45 -8.03 4.71 3.64
CA ILE A 45 -6.60 4.93 3.46
C ILE A 45 -6.33 5.98 2.39
N LEU A 46 -5.13 6.56 2.43
CA LEU A 46 -4.55 7.32 1.33
C LEU A 46 -3.26 6.67 0.88
N LEU A 47 -3.16 6.37 -0.40
CA LEU A 47 -1.93 5.89 -1.03
C LEU A 47 -1.17 7.05 -1.64
N LEU A 48 0.08 7.24 -1.21
CA LEU A 48 1.01 8.24 -1.74
C LEU A 48 2.20 7.57 -2.44
N ARG A 49 2.70 8.23 -3.47
CA ARG A 49 3.98 7.91 -4.09
C ARG A 49 4.91 9.10 -3.95
N ALA A 50 6.06 8.88 -3.31
CA ALA A 50 7.11 9.87 -3.11
C ALA A 50 8.29 9.60 -4.05
N ALA A 51 8.74 10.63 -4.75
CA ALA A 51 9.97 10.65 -5.53
C ALA A 51 10.86 11.79 -5.04
N SER A 52 12.07 11.93 -5.58
CA SER A 52 13.02 12.97 -5.17
C SER A 52 12.52 14.41 -5.33
N SER A 53 11.53 14.64 -6.19
CA SER A 53 11.02 15.97 -6.54
C SER A 53 9.51 16.18 -6.35
N PHE A 54 8.78 15.15 -5.94
CA PHE A 54 7.32 15.26 -5.75
C PHE A 54 6.77 14.17 -4.81
N VAL A 55 5.62 14.46 -4.23
CA VAL A 55 4.73 13.48 -3.59
C VAL A 55 3.36 13.61 -4.26
N LYS A 56 2.76 12.49 -4.68
CA LYS A 56 1.44 12.45 -5.34
C LYS A 56 0.58 11.35 -4.78
N ALA A 57 -0.72 11.59 -4.69
CA ALA A 57 -1.68 10.53 -4.46
C ALA A 57 -1.74 9.55 -5.62
N LYS A 58 -2.07 8.30 -5.33
CA LYS A 58 -2.25 7.24 -6.30
C LYS A 58 -3.54 6.49 -6.02
N GLY A 59 -4.25 6.15 -7.09
CA GLY A 59 -5.37 5.24 -7.03
C GLY A 59 -4.93 3.80 -6.73
N SER A 60 -5.87 2.97 -6.36
CA SER A 60 -5.64 1.56 -6.09
C SER A 60 -5.26 0.80 -7.36
N SER A 61 -5.89 1.11 -8.48
CA SER A 61 -5.64 0.44 -9.76
C SER A 61 -4.29 0.81 -10.36
N GLY A 62 -3.60 -0.18 -10.95
CA GLY A 62 -2.33 0.00 -11.66
C GLY A 62 -1.12 0.26 -10.76
N THR A 63 -1.24 0.03 -9.46
CA THR A 63 -0.14 0.08 -8.50
C THR A 63 -0.11 -1.19 -7.66
N VAL A 64 1.08 -1.76 -7.40
CA VAL A 64 1.20 -3.01 -6.64
C VAL A 64 0.57 -2.88 -5.26
N LEU A 65 0.99 -1.88 -4.48
CA LEU A 65 0.46 -1.65 -3.14
C LEU A 65 -1.04 -1.32 -3.16
N GLY A 66 -1.51 -0.52 -4.12
CA GLY A 66 -2.92 -0.16 -4.23
C GLY A 66 -3.82 -1.36 -4.49
N GLU A 67 -3.40 -2.26 -5.40
CA GLU A 67 -4.12 -3.50 -5.68
C GLU A 67 -4.14 -4.41 -4.44
N MET A 68 -3.02 -4.52 -3.70
CA MET A 68 -2.96 -5.30 -2.46
C MET A 68 -3.87 -4.72 -1.36
N LEU A 69 -3.89 -3.40 -1.16
CA LEU A 69 -4.76 -2.73 -0.19
C LEU A 69 -6.24 -2.91 -0.55
N CYS A 70 -6.58 -2.78 -1.84
CA CYS A 70 -7.93 -3.07 -2.34
C CYS A 70 -8.32 -4.53 -2.09
N ASP A 71 -7.41 -5.46 -2.33
CA ASP A 71 -7.58 -6.89 -2.12
C ASP A 71 -7.77 -7.26 -0.63
N MET A 72 -7.19 -6.47 0.27
CA MET A 72 -7.43 -6.51 1.73
C MET A 72 -8.74 -5.81 2.15
N GLY A 73 -9.48 -5.19 1.24
CA GLY A 73 -10.74 -4.50 1.55
C GLY A 73 -10.59 -3.06 2.07
N CYS A 74 -9.43 -2.44 1.84
CA CYS A 74 -9.24 -1.02 2.14
C CYS A 74 -9.90 -0.12 1.11
N ILE A 75 -10.30 1.08 1.52
CA ILE A 75 -10.95 2.10 0.70
C ILE A 75 -9.96 3.25 0.51
N ASN A 76 -9.37 3.33 -0.68
CA ASN A 76 -8.47 4.43 -1.00
C ASN A 76 -9.26 5.65 -1.44
N ILE A 77 -9.20 6.74 -0.66
CA ILE A 77 -9.95 7.98 -0.95
C ILE A 77 -9.59 8.61 -2.30
N ALA A 78 -8.39 8.35 -2.81
CA ALA A 78 -7.97 8.85 -4.11
C ALA A 78 -8.71 8.19 -5.29
N ASP A 79 -9.37 7.04 -5.10
CA ASP A 79 -10.11 6.36 -6.16
C ASP A 79 -11.37 7.10 -6.57
N SER A 80 -11.99 7.82 -5.63
CA SER A 80 -13.21 8.61 -5.84
C SER A 80 -12.97 10.12 -5.98
N ASN A 81 -11.73 10.57 -5.81
CA ASN A 81 -11.38 12.00 -5.77
C ASN A 81 -10.27 12.36 -6.76
N THR A 82 -10.67 12.80 -7.97
CA THR A 82 -9.73 13.18 -9.03
C THR A 82 -8.83 14.36 -8.67
N SER A 83 -9.29 15.29 -7.80
CA SER A 83 -8.48 16.42 -7.35
C SER A 83 -7.28 15.98 -6.51
N LEU A 84 -7.39 14.87 -5.78
CA LEU A 84 -6.27 14.26 -5.06
C LEU A 84 -5.23 13.68 -6.02
N LEU A 85 -5.68 13.03 -7.09
CA LEU A 85 -4.79 12.43 -8.09
C LEU A 85 -4.03 13.49 -8.89
N GLU A 86 -4.67 14.62 -9.19
CA GLU A 86 -4.08 15.70 -9.99
C GLU A 86 -3.16 16.61 -9.18
N ASN A 87 -3.61 17.08 -8.01
CA ASN A 87 -2.97 18.19 -7.29
C ASN A 87 -2.69 17.93 -5.81
N LEU A 88 -2.92 16.74 -5.27
CA LEU A 88 -2.76 16.39 -3.84
C LEU A 88 -3.37 17.47 -2.92
N SER A 89 -4.66 17.76 -3.09
CA SER A 89 -5.36 18.77 -2.28
C SER A 89 -5.32 18.40 -0.79
N VAL A 90 -4.60 19.22 -0.02
CA VAL A 90 -4.45 19.02 1.44
C VAL A 90 -5.78 19.19 2.15
N GLU A 91 -6.60 20.15 1.70
CA GLU A 91 -7.95 20.36 2.23
C GLU A 91 -8.84 19.13 2.04
N ALA A 92 -8.80 18.52 0.87
CA ALA A 92 -9.55 17.29 0.59
C ALA A 92 -9.08 16.13 1.49
N ILE A 93 -7.78 16.02 1.76
CA ILE A 93 -7.24 15.00 2.66
C ILE A 93 -7.76 15.20 4.09
N ILE A 94 -7.79 16.44 4.57
CA ILE A 94 -8.22 16.76 5.95
C ILE A 94 -9.70 16.42 6.18
N TRP A 95 -10.56 16.57 5.15
CA TRP A 95 -12.00 16.29 5.27
C TRP A 95 -12.34 14.79 5.30
N GLU A 96 -11.39 13.90 4.91
CA GLU A 96 -11.69 12.49 4.66
C GLU A 96 -11.46 11.55 5.86
N GLU A 97 -11.17 12.03 7.06
CA GLU A 97 -11.00 11.19 8.26
C GLU A 97 -10.21 9.89 7.99
N LEU A 98 -8.97 10.05 7.52
CA LEU A 98 -8.09 8.94 7.16
C LEU A 98 -7.63 8.16 8.38
N TYR A 99 -7.67 6.84 8.30
CA TYR A 99 -7.12 5.99 9.34
C TYR A 99 -5.65 5.63 9.10
N HIS A 100 -5.26 5.30 7.84
CA HIS A 100 -3.87 5.04 7.47
C HIS A 100 -3.43 5.87 6.27
N ILE A 101 -2.15 6.20 6.22
CA ILE A 101 -1.47 6.75 5.04
C ILE A 101 -0.33 5.81 4.67
N PHE A 102 -0.36 5.28 3.46
CA PHE A 102 0.69 4.44 2.92
C PHE A 102 1.51 5.23 1.90
N VAL A 103 2.83 5.18 2.02
CA VAL A 103 3.75 5.88 1.12
C VAL A 103 4.71 4.89 0.50
N VAL A 104 4.76 4.85 -0.83
CA VAL A 104 5.76 4.07 -1.57
C VAL A 104 6.77 5.01 -2.20
N THR A 105 8.05 4.73 -2.00
CA THR A 105 9.12 5.52 -2.62
C THR A 105 9.39 5.06 -4.05
N MET A 106 9.74 6.00 -4.93
CA MET A 106 10.07 5.77 -6.34
C MET A 106 11.44 6.34 -6.68
N GLY A 107 12.11 5.71 -7.64
CA GLY A 107 13.45 6.11 -8.08
C GLY A 107 14.57 5.39 -7.31
N SER A 108 15.82 5.72 -7.64
CA SER A 108 17.01 5.11 -7.02
C SER A 108 17.36 5.73 -5.67
N ASP A 109 17.10 7.03 -5.49
CA ASP A 109 17.39 7.77 -4.27
C ASP A 109 16.17 7.77 -3.32
N THR A 110 16.10 6.77 -2.46
CA THR A 110 15.05 6.61 -1.45
C THR A 110 15.10 7.72 -0.40
N GLU A 111 16.29 8.20 -0.05
CA GLU A 111 16.44 9.28 0.95
C GLU A 111 15.96 10.62 0.40
N ALA A 112 16.19 10.91 -0.89
CA ALA A 112 15.61 12.09 -1.51
C ALA A 112 14.07 12.00 -1.56
N ALA A 113 13.51 10.83 -1.82
CA ALA A 113 12.06 10.63 -1.79
C ALA A 113 11.47 10.84 -0.37
N LYS A 114 12.14 10.35 0.67
CA LYS A 114 11.75 10.61 2.07
C LYS A 114 11.81 12.09 2.40
N ARG A 115 12.89 12.79 2.00
CA ARG A 115 12.99 14.25 2.18
C ARG A 115 11.86 15.01 1.49
N SER A 116 11.42 14.58 0.32
CA SER A 116 10.25 15.18 -0.36
C SER A 116 8.97 15.03 0.45
N LEU A 117 8.77 13.86 1.10
CA LEU A 117 7.64 13.65 2.00
C LEU A 117 7.74 14.55 3.25
N GLU A 118 8.92 14.63 3.86
CA GLU A 118 9.15 15.51 5.01
C GLU A 118 8.91 17.00 4.68
N ASN A 119 9.33 17.43 3.49
CA ASN A 119 9.11 18.80 3.01
C ASN A 119 7.60 19.05 2.82
N LEU A 120 6.87 18.13 2.20
CA LEU A 120 5.41 18.22 2.07
C LEU A 120 4.76 18.42 3.45
N MET A 121 5.16 17.66 4.47
CA MET A 121 4.63 17.78 5.83
C MET A 121 4.99 19.12 6.49
N LYS A 122 6.21 19.62 6.26
CA LYS A 122 6.65 20.95 6.78
C LYS A 122 5.92 22.11 6.12
N GLU A 123 5.71 22.02 4.79
CA GLU A 123 5.00 23.05 4.01
C GLU A 123 3.50 23.05 4.30
N ASN A 124 2.96 21.92 4.76
CA ASN A 124 1.55 21.76 5.07
C ASN A 124 1.35 21.24 6.50
N PRO A 125 1.52 22.10 7.53
CA PRO A 125 1.42 21.69 8.95
C PRO A 125 0.07 21.04 9.30
N ALA A 126 -1.00 21.36 8.56
CA ALA A 126 -2.31 20.78 8.73
C ALA A 126 -2.32 19.24 8.51
N LEU A 127 -1.42 18.70 7.69
CA LEU A 127 -1.28 17.24 7.53
C LEU A 127 -0.82 16.56 8.83
N SER A 128 -0.05 17.27 9.67
CA SER A 128 0.38 16.75 10.97
C SER A 128 -0.76 16.65 11.98
N THR A 129 -1.91 17.27 11.70
CA THR A 129 -3.10 17.19 12.56
C THR A 129 -3.98 16.00 12.26
N LEU A 130 -3.74 15.27 11.16
CA LEU A 130 -4.46 14.06 10.80
C LEU A 130 -4.25 12.98 11.87
N ASP A 131 -5.31 12.28 12.22
CA ASP A 131 -5.27 11.20 13.20
C ASP A 131 -4.35 10.04 12.74
N ALA A 132 -4.32 9.76 11.46
CA ALA A 132 -3.36 8.81 10.88
C ALA A 132 -1.89 9.20 11.19
N VAL A 133 -1.55 10.49 11.14
CA VAL A 133 -0.20 10.98 11.41
C VAL A 133 0.09 11.01 12.90
N LYS A 134 -0.83 11.57 13.72
CA LYS A 134 -0.67 11.68 15.18
C LYS A 134 -0.51 10.32 15.86
N ASN A 135 -1.21 9.32 15.35
CA ASN A 135 -1.19 7.96 15.91
C ASN A 135 -0.13 7.05 15.25
N GLY A 136 0.80 7.62 14.47
CA GLY A 136 1.90 6.86 13.86
C GLY A 136 1.50 5.94 12.71
N ARG A 137 0.28 6.10 12.16
CA ARG A 137 -0.25 5.28 11.05
C ARG A 137 0.09 5.85 9.67
N LEU A 138 1.21 6.58 9.55
CA LEU A 138 1.86 6.92 8.30
C LEU A 138 2.98 5.93 8.03
N HIS A 139 2.81 5.04 7.05
CA HIS A 139 3.68 3.92 6.78
C HIS A 139 4.48 4.15 5.50
N VAL A 140 5.81 4.26 5.62
CA VAL A 140 6.70 4.29 4.46
C VAL A 140 7.09 2.85 4.11
N MET A 141 6.58 2.37 2.98
CA MET A 141 6.67 0.97 2.56
C MET A 141 7.92 0.70 1.71
N ASP A 142 8.49 -0.49 1.87
CA ASP A 142 9.64 -0.93 1.05
C ASP A 142 9.25 -1.01 -0.43
N LYS A 143 9.95 -0.25 -1.27
CA LYS A 143 9.69 -0.22 -2.71
C LYS A 143 9.89 -1.56 -3.40
N THR A 144 10.73 -2.44 -2.88
CA THR A 144 11.00 -3.75 -3.49
C THR A 144 9.80 -4.69 -3.35
N LEU A 145 9.04 -4.54 -2.27
CA LEU A 145 7.85 -5.33 -1.98
C LEU A 145 6.56 -4.67 -2.48
N PHE A 146 6.51 -3.32 -2.53
CA PHE A 146 5.25 -2.59 -2.71
C PHE A 146 5.19 -1.66 -3.92
N ASN A 147 6.31 -1.39 -4.59
CA ASN A 147 6.33 -0.64 -5.86
C ASN A 147 6.77 -1.51 -7.05
N LEU A 148 7.70 -2.44 -6.81
CA LEU A 148 8.08 -3.48 -7.75
C LEU A 148 7.28 -4.76 -7.44
N LYS A 149 7.23 -5.69 -8.38
CA LYS A 149 6.58 -6.99 -8.11
C LYS A 149 7.45 -7.79 -7.15
N PRO A 150 6.92 -8.23 -6.00
CA PRO A 150 7.70 -8.91 -4.95
C PRO A 150 8.13 -10.34 -5.32
N ASN A 151 7.78 -10.84 -6.52
CA ASN A 151 8.09 -12.17 -7.04
C ASN A 151 7.64 -13.31 -6.10
N ASP A 152 8.57 -14.04 -5.49
CA ASP A 152 8.32 -15.11 -4.52
C ASP A 152 7.92 -14.59 -3.11
N ARG A 153 8.08 -13.29 -2.84
CA ARG A 153 7.79 -12.65 -1.55
C ARG A 153 6.38 -12.04 -1.46
N TRP A 154 5.45 -12.46 -2.31
CA TRP A 154 4.08 -11.93 -2.26
C TRP A 154 3.40 -12.17 -0.90
N ALA A 155 3.55 -13.36 -0.31
CA ALA A 155 2.95 -13.68 0.99
C ALA A 155 3.53 -12.77 2.10
N GLU A 156 4.85 -12.56 2.12
CA GLU A 156 5.52 -11.64 3.05
C GLU A 156 4.96 -10.21 2.93
N SER A 157 4.72 -9.73 1.70
CA SER A 157 4.13 -8.41 1.50
C SER A 157 2.72 -8.30 2.11
N TYR A 158 1.89 -9.34 1.99
CA TYR A 158 0.57 -9.37 2.61
C TYR A 158 0.64 -9.50 4.14
N GLU A 159 1.61 -10.23 4.70
CA GLU A 159 1.85 -10.31 6.15
C GLU A 159 2.19 -8.93 6.72
N ILE A 160 3.13 -8.21 6.08
CA ILE A 160 3.49 -6.84 6.48
C ILE A 160 2.28 -5.90 6.41
N LEU A 161 1.45 -6.00 5.35
CA LEU A 161 0.23 -5.21 5.25
C LEU A 161 -0.77 -5.54 6.37
N TYR A 162 -0.97 -6.81 6.65
CA TYR A 162 -1.82 -7.27 7.74
C TYR A 162 -1.38 -6.67 9.09
N GLU A 163 -0.09 -6.75 9.41
CA GLU A 163 0.47 -6.14 10.61
C GLU A 163 0.17 -4.63 10.68
N LYS A 164 0.46 -3.90 9.59
CA LYS A 164 0.23 -2.44 9.54
C LYS A 164 -1.24 -2.04 9.62
N LEU A 165 -2.13 -2.83 9.04
CA LEU A 165 -3.56 -2.56 9.04
C LEU A 165 -4.25 -2.94 10.37
N THR A 166 -3.60 -3.77 11.20
CA THR A 166 -4.12 -4.22 12.51
C THR A 166 -3.42 -3.55 13.70
N GLU A 167 -2.36 -2.78 13.48
CA GLU A 167 -1.73 -1.93 14.52
C GLU A 167 -2.76 -0.88 15.00
N LYS A 168 -3.08 -0.91 16.31
CA LYS A 168 -4.02 0.03 16.97
C LYS A 168 -3.26 1.14 17.69
#